data_bb9f741fe398666e80a41d2ee79870f6
#
_entry.id   bb9f741fe398666e80a41d2ee79870f6
#
_cell.length_a   1.000
_cell.length_b   1.000
_cell.length_c   1.000
_cell.angle_alpha   90.00
_cell.angle_beta   90.00
_cell.angle_gamma   90.00
#
_symmetry.space_group_name_H-M   'P 1'
#
loop_
_entity.id
_entity.type
_entity.pdbx_description
1 polymer ?
#
loop_
_entity_poly.entity_id
_entity_poly.type
_entity_poly.pdbx_seq_one_letter_code
_entity_poly.pdbx_strand_id
1 'polypeptide(L)'
;MSLSLRIIKNTNFASLYRRFLLDKDISQSDIKKMLSLAVIFLNSNDENVTKLGYRIIVIYSNRYKDYGPLYEVSINEGLYPIAKFIDEHFVENENKTFFTELNSSFLETYKANNVYFSEQQFLLNEFYKDNLPNSISVIAPTSYGKTELILETVKEWKDRNICIITPTKSLLAKTRFRILKAKILSSKNIIVHPDMYNSGKNCIAVIV
;
A
#
# COMPACT_ATOMS: atom_id res chain seq x y z
N MET A 1 30.54 -3.17 6.73
CA MET A 1 29.77 -3.35 5.50
C MET A 1 28.96 -4.61 5.65
N SER A 2 27.63 -4.56 5.54
CA SER A 2 26.73 -5.70 5.74
C SER A 2 27.00 -6.81 4.71
N LEU A 3 26.63 -8.05 5.05
CA LEU A 3 26.74 -9.22 4.16
C LEU A 3 26.01 -8.96 2.84
N SER A 4 24.81 -8.41 2.90
CA SER A 4 23.97 -8.08 1.74
C SER A 4 24.64 -7.11 0.76
N LEU A 5 25.29 -6.05 1.26
CA LEU A 5 26.02 -5.10 0.43
C LEU A 5 27.28 -5.71 -0.22
N ARG A 6 27.95 -6.66 0.46
CA ARG A 6 29.07 -7.41 -0.14
C ARG A 6 28.60 -8.27 -1.31
N ILE A 7 27.45 -8.93 -1.16
CA ILE A 7 26.85 -9.77 -2.21
C ILE A 7 26.47 -8.91 -3.43
N ILE A 8 25.81 -7.77 -3.23
CA ILE A 8 25.38 -6.88 -4.32
C ILE A 8 26.58 -6.36 -5.14
N LYS A 9 27.70 -6.06 -4.47
CA LYS A 9 28.93 -5.61 -5.14
C LYS A 9 29.69 -6.72 -5.87
N ASN A 10 29.27 -7.98 -5.73
CA ASN A 10 29.90 -9.09 -6.41
C ASN A 10 29.45 -9.14 -7.89
N THR A 11 30.41 -9.19 -8.80
CA THR A 11 30.16 -9.28 -10.26
C THR A 11 29.33 -10.50 -10.63
N ASN A 12 29.47 -11.61 -9.91
CA ASN A 12 28.68 -12.83 -10.12
C ASN A 12 27.19 -12.61 -9.81
N PHE A 13 26.86 -11.84 -8.77
CA PHE A 13 25.47 -11.48 -8.48
C PHE A 13 24.88 -10.63 -9.60
N ALA A 14 25.57 -9.60 -10.04
CA ALA A 14 25.08 -8.72 -11.09
C ALA A 14 24.80 -9.46 -12.40
N SER A 15 25.70 -10.40 -12.78
CA SER A 15 25.51 -11.26 -13.95
C SER A 15 24.32 -12.20 -13.81
N LEU A 16 24.19 -12.86 -12.66
CA LEU A 16 23.08 -13.76 -12.36
C LEU A 16 21.74 -13.02 -12.32
N TYR A 17 21.69 -11.87 -11.65
CA TYR A 17 20.49 -11.03 -11.57
C TYR A 17 20.07 -10.51 -12.95
N ARG A 18 21.01 -10.12 -13.80
CA ARG A 18 20.70 -9.69 -15.17
C ARG A 18 20.11 -10.83 -15.99
N ARG A 19 20.63 -12.05 -15.92
CA ARG A 19 20.06 -13.24 -16.58
C ARG A 19 18.65 -13.52 -16.05
N PHE A 20 18.48 -13.44 -14.73
CA PHE A 20 17.20 -13.61 -14.07
C PHE A 20 16.18 -12.56 -14.52
N LEU A 21 16.54 -11.29 -14.67
CA LEU A 21 15.66 -10.24 -15.19
C LEU A 21 15.26 -10.47 -16.67
N LEU A 22 16.20 -10.88 -17.49
CA LEU A 22 16.02 -10.97 -18.94
C LEU A 22 15.46 -12.32 -19.43
N ASP A 23 15.12 -13.22 -18.50
CA ASP A 23 14.61 -14.56 -18.81
C ASP A 23 15.53 -15.38 -19.73
N LYS A 24 16.84 -15.24 -19.55
CA LYS A 24 17.82 -15.96 -20.32
C LYS A 24 18.29 -17.20 -19.55
N ASP A 25 18.21 -18.35 -20.20
CA ASP A 25 18.72 -19.68 -19.77
C ASP A 25 19.22 -19.75 -18.31
N ILE A 26 18.26 -19.85 -17.37
CA ILE A 26 18.56 -19.95 -15.97
C ILE A 26 18.33 -21.38 -15.50
N SER A 27 19.37 -21.96 -14.92
CA SER A 27 19.27 -23.28 -14.30
C SER A 27 18.41 -23.26 -13.03
N GLN A 28 17.81 -24.37 -12.67
CA GLN A 28 17.09 -24.53 -11.39
C GLN A 28 18.00 -24.22 -10.17
N SER A 29 19.28 -24.50 -10.27
CA SER A 29 20.27 -24.15 -9.25
C SER A 29 20.43 -22.63 -9.12
N ASP A 30 20.46 -21.91 -10.25
CA ASP A 30 20.54 -20.45 -10.26
C ASP A 30 19.27 -19.79 -9.68
N ILE A 31 18.08 -20.36 -9.98
CA ILE A 31 16.81 -19.90 -9.41
C ILE A 31 16.82 -20.07 -7.88
N LYS A 32 17.19 -21.25 -7.37
CA LYS A 32 17.29 -21.50 -5.94
C LYS A 32 18.28 -20.53 -5.27
N LYS A 33 19.41 -20.26 -5.92
CA LYS A 33 20.38 -19.29 -5.46
C LYS A 33 19.80 -17.88 -5.41
N MET A 34 19.05 -17.46 -6.43
CA MET A 34 18.38 -16.14 -6.44
C MET A 34 17.36 -16.01 -5.31
N LEU A 35 16.55 -17.04 -5.06
CA LEU A 35 15.59 -17.03 -3.95
C LEU A 35 16.29 -16.99 -2.58
N SER A 36 17.38 -17.74 -2.39
CA SER A 36 18.18 -17.68 -1.17
C SER A 36 18.78 -16.28 -0.94
N LEU A 37 19.24 -15.62 -2.00
CA LEU A 37 19.71 -14.25 -1.92
C LEU A 37 18.59 -13.26 -1.61
N ALA A 38 17.38 -13.47 -2.16
CA ALA A 38 16.22 -12.65 -1.85
C ALA A 38 15.88 -12.70 -0.35
N VAL A 39 15.93 -13.87 0.29
CA VAL A 39 15.73 -14.01 1.74
C VAL A 39 16.77 -13.21 2.53
N ILE A 40 18.06 -13.27 2.13
CA ILE A 40 19.12 -12.48 2.78
C ILE A 40 18.86 -10.97 2.62
N PHE A 41 18.38 -10.54 1.47
CA PHE A 41 18.09 -9.14 1.20
C PHE A 41 16.86 -8.64 1.94
N LEU A 42 15.80 -9.43 2.04
CA LEU A 42 14.60 -9.12 2.82
C LEU A 42 14.91 -8.91 4.32
N ASN A 43 15.89 -9.64 4.85
CA ASN A 43 16.34 -9.48 6.23
C ASN A 43 17.42 -8.37 6.42
N SER A 44 17.55 -7.45 5.46
CA SER A 44 18.52 -6.36 5.55
C SER A 44 17.91 -5.14 6.23
N ASN A 45 18.71 -4.41 7.02
CA ASN A 45 18.31 -3.11 7.58
C ASN A 45 18.37 -1.96 6.54
N ASP A 46 18.82 -2.21 5.32
CA ASP A 46 18.86 -1.23 4.25
C ASP A 46 17.62 -1.37 3.37
N GLU A 47 16.79 -0.35 3.38
CA GLU A 47 15.50 -0.34 2.65
C GLU A 47 15.64 -0.64 1.14
N ASN A 48 16.72 -0.17 0.50
CA ASN A 48 16.93 -0.43 -0.92
C ASN A 48 17.29 -1.90 -1.18
N VAL A 49 18.00 -2.52 -0.23
CA VAL A 49 18.34 -3.94 -0.30
C VAL A 49 17.11 -4.80 -0.06
N THR A 50 16.26 -4.44 0.91
CA THR A 50 14.98 -5.10 1.16
C THR A 50 14.06 -5.02 -0.06
N LYS A 51 13.95 -3.86 -0.68
CA LYS A 51 13.21 -3.67 -1.95
C LYS A 51 13.75 -4.55 -3.08
N LEU A 52 15.07 -4.74 -3.15
CA LEU A 52 15.66 -5.65 -4.15
C LEU A 52 15.27 -7.11 -3.88
N GLY A 53 15.27 -7.54 -2.62
CA GLY A 53 14.77 -8.87 -2.23
C GLY A 53 13.32 -9.08 -2.65
N TYR A 54 12.45 -8.15 -2.30
CA TYR A 54 11.05 -8.18 -2.70
C TYR A 54 10.87 -8.23 -4.23
N ARG A 55 11.62 -7.43 -4.97
CA ARG A 55 11.58 -7.43 -6.43
C ARG A 55 11.96 -8.78 -7.04
N ILE A 56 12.93 -9.48 -6.47
CA ILE A 56 13.32 -10.83 -6.93
C ILE A 56 12.14 -11.78 -6.75
N ILE A 57 11.48 -11.77 -5.60
CA ILE A 57 10.31 -12.64 -5.34
C ILE A 57 9.17 -12.32 -6.31
N VAL A 58 8.85 -11.04 -6.54
CA VAL A 58 7.80 -10.65 -7.50
C VAL A 58 8.11 -11.17 -8.92
N ILE A 59 9.35 -11.05 -9.38
CA ILE A 59 9.76 -11.53 -10.71
C ILE A 59 9.63 -13.05 -10.77
N TYR A 60 10.07 -13.76 -9.73
CA TYR A 60 9.95 -15.21 -9.64
C TYR A 60 8.48 -15.64 -9.74
N SER A 61 7.62 -15.10 -8.89
CA SER A 61 6.21 -15.48 -8.84
C SER A 61 5.48 -15.21 -10.17
N ASN A 62 5.74 -14.06 -10.78
CA ASN A 62 5.13 -13.75 -12.08
C ASN A 62 5.59 -14.68 -13.21
N ARG A 63 6.84 -15.11 -13.17
CA ARG A 63 7.44 -15.96 -14.21
C ARG A 63 7.01 -17.41 -14.08
N TYR A 64 7.13 -17.95 -12.88
CA TYR A 64 6.89 -19.37 -12.62
C TYR A 64 5.47 -19.68 -12.18
N LYS A 65 4.63 -18.63 -12.00
CA LYS A 65 3.24 -18.73 -11.52
C LYS A 65 3.13 -19.41 -10.14
N ASP A 66 4.22 -19.39 -9.38
CA ASP A 66 4.28 -19.83 -8.01
C ASP A 66 4.20 -18.59 -7.11
N TYR A 67 3.03 -18.34 -6.56
CA TYR A 67 2.73 -17.15 -5.74
C TYR A 67 2.91 -17.39 -4.23
N GLY A 68 3.22 -18.61 -3.82
CA GLY A 68 3.48 -18.95 -2.42
C GLY A 68 4.54 -18.06 -1.77
N PRO A 69 5.76 -17.93 -2.34
CA PRO A 69 6.78 -17.06 -1.79
C PRO A 69 6.37 -15.58 -1.72
N LEU A 70 5.60 -15.08 -2.70
CA LEU A 70 5.13 -13.71 -2.69
C LEU A 70 4.05 -13.49 -1.61
N TYR A 71 3.19 -14.46 -1.39
CA TYR A 71 2.19 -14.43 -0.32
C TYR A 71 2.87 -14.32 1.05
N GLU A 72 3.80 -15.21 1.35
CA GLU A 72 4.54 -15.22 2.62
C GLU A 72 5.29 -13.90 2.87
N VAL A 73 6.00 -13.41 1.86
CA VAL A 73 6.71 -12.13 1.97
C VAL A 73 5.75 -10.98 2.17
N SER A 74 4.59 -10.98 1.49
CA SER A 74 3.60 -9.93 1.63
C SER A 74 2.99 -9.89 3.03
N ILE A 75 2.77 -11.03 3.67
CA ILE A 75 2.36 -11.11 5.09
C ILE A 75 3.44 -10.52 6.00
N ASN A 76 4.69 -10.95 5.84
CA ASN A 76 5.79 -10.55 6.71
C ASN A 76 6.13 -9.04 6.58
N GLU A 77 5.95 -8.47 5.40
CA GLU A 77 6.19 -7.04 5.12
C GLU A 77 4.97 -6.15 5.38
N GLY A 78 3.88 -6.70 5.91
CA GLY A 78 2.64 -5.95 6.19
C GLY A 78 1.91 -5.48 4.92
N LEU A 79 2.16 -6.10 3.76
CA LEU A 79 1.53 -5.78 2.48
C LEU A 79 0.22 -6.55 2.30
N TYR A 80 -0.65 -6.47 3.28
CA TYR A 80 -1.88 -7.26 3.38
C TYR A 80 -2.82 -7.18 2.17
N PRO A 81 -2.98 -6.04 1.47
CA PRO A 81 -3.77 -6.00 0.24
C PRO A 81 -3.23 -6.93 -0.86
N ILE A 82 -1.90 -7.08 -0.95
CA ILE A 82 -1.26 -7.97 -1.94
C ILE A 82 -1.45 -9.43 -1.51
N ALA A 83 -1.22 -9.74 -0.24
CA ALA A 83 -1.44 -11.08 0.29
C ALA A 83 -2.88 -11.54 0.07
N LYS A 84 -3.85 -10.67 0.37
CA LYS A 84 -5.28 -10.98 0.15
C LYS A 84 -5.62 -11.20 -1.31
N PHE A 85 -5.09 -10.36 -2.20
CA PHE A 85 -5.27 -10.54 -3.64
C PHE A 85 -4.73 -11.88 -4.13
N ILE A 86 -3.57 -12.31 -3.61
CA ILE A 86 -2.97 -13.60 -3.94
C ILE A 86 -3.85 -14.74 -3.41
N ASP A 87 -4.30 -14.66 -2.16
CA ASP A 87 -5.17 -15.65 -1.53
C ASP A 87 -6.48 -15.86 -2.32
N GLU A 88 -7.07 -14.79 -2.83
CA GLU A 88 -8.34 -14.85 -3.58
C GLU A 88 -8.20 -15.35 -5.02
N HIS A 89 -7.04 -15.15 -5.67
CA HIS A 89 -6.92 -15.36 -7.10
C HIS A 89 -5.95 -16.47 -7.51
N PHE A 90 -5.02 -16.85 -6.62
CA PHE A 90 -3.91 -17.74 -6.97
C PHE A 90 -3.72 -18.92 -6.01
N VAL A 91 -4.36 -18.90 -4.84
CA VAL A 91 -4.32 -20.02 -3.90
C VAL A 91 -5.56 -20.86 -4.09
N GLU A 92 -5.40 -22.07 -4.60
CA GLU A 92 -6.49 -23.03 -4.72
C GLU A 92 -6.95 -23.47 -3.33
N ASN A 93 -8.25 -23.46 -3.08
CA ASN A 93 -8.84 -23.79 -1.77
C ASN A 93 -8.47 -25.19 -1.25
N GLU A 94 -8.17 -26.12 -2.16
CA GLU A 94 -7.78 -27.51 -1.82
C GLU A 94 -6.38 -27.62 -1.21
N ASN A 95 -5.53 -26.58 -1.37
CA ASN A 95 -4.14 -26.57 -0.90
C ASN A 95 -3.90 -25.66 0.30
N LYS A 96 -4.96 -25.13 0.93
CA LYS A 96 -4.81 -24.26 2.11
C LYS A 96 -4.32 -25.06 3.31
N THR A 97 -3.18 -24.66 3.82
CA THR A 97 -2.64 -25.19 5.08
C THR A 97 -3.28 -24.44 6.27
N PHE A 98 -3.18 -25.00 7.47
CA PHE A 98 -3.58 -24.32 8.70
C PHE A 98 -2.97 -22.92 8.83
N PHE A 99 -1.70 -22.74 8.48
CA PHE A 99 -1.04 -21.43 8.51
C PHE A 99 -1.61 -20.46 7.48
N THR A 100 -2.02 -20.94 6.31
CA THR A 100 -2.66 -20.10 5.30
C THR A 100 -4.03 -19.62 5.80
N GLU A 101 -4.80 -20.46 6.45
CA GLU A 101 -6.09 -20.10 7.04
C GLU A 101 -5.92 -19.13 8.21
N LEU A 102 -4.92 -19.35 9.07
CA LEU A 102 -4.59 -18.46 10.17
C LEU A 102 -4.20 -17.06 9.65
N ASN A 103 -3.34 -17.01 8.65
CA ASN A 103 -2.94 -15.76 8.00
C ASN A 103 -4.12 -15.06 7.32
N SER A 104 -4.99 -15.78 6.64
CA SER A 104 -6.18 -15.22 6.01
C SER A 104 -7.12 -14.60 7.06
N SER A 105 -7.31 -15.26 8.21
CA SER A 105 -8.09 -14.74 9.33
C SER A 105 -7.44 -13.47 9.93
N PHE A 106 -6.12 -13.47 10.05
CA PHE A 106 -5.36 -12.30 10.51
C PHE A 106 -5.52 -11.09 9.58
N LEU A 107 -5.53 -11.30 8.27
CA LEU A 107 -5.74 -10.24 7.28
C LEU A 107 -7.08 -9.51 7.45
N GLU A 108 -8.12 -10.20 7.90
CA GLU A 108 -9.44 -9.59 8.13
C GLU A 108 -9.40 -8.49 9.22
N THR A 109 -8.43 -8.54 10.14
CA THR A 109 -8.26 -7.48 11.15
C THR A 109 -7.82 -6.14 10.56
N TYR A 110 -7.22 -6.15 9.37
CA TYR A 110 -6.76 -4.96 8.65
C TYR A 110 -7.74 -4.48 7.58
N LYS A 111 -8.98 -4.96 7.64
CA LYS A 111 -10.03 -4.57 6.71
C LYS A 111 -10.93 -3.50 7.31
N ALA A 112 -11.15 -2.43 6.57
CA ALA A 112 -12.18 -1.44 6.89
C ALA A 112 -12.92 -1.03 5.61
N ASN A 113 -14.26 -0.95 5.67
CA ASN A 113 -15.12 -0.55 4.54
C ASN A 113 -14.88 -1.38 3.25
N ASN A 114 -14.67 -2.70 3.36
CA ASN A 114 -14.31 -3.61 2.26
C ASN A 114 -12.97 -3.30 1.57
N VAL A 115 -12.09 -2.56 2.22
CA VAL A 115 -10.73 -2.30 1.74
C VAL A 115 -9.74 -2.87 2.75
N TYR A 116 -8.74 -3.59 2.25
CA TYR A 116 -7.61 -4.05 3.06
C TYR A 116 -6.54 -2.98 3.09
N PHE A 117 -6.07 -2.65 4.29
CA PHE A 117 -4.97 -1.71 4.51
C PHE A 117 -3.66 -2.47 4.67
N SER A 118 -2.54 -1.88 4.28
CA SER A 118 -1.25 -2.34 4.78
C SER A 118 -1.16 -2.04 6.27
N GLU A 119 -0.28 -2.74 6.98
CA GLU A 119 -0.06 -2.49 8.41
C GLU A 119 0.20 -1.01 8.69
N GLN A 120 1.07 -0.39 7.91
CA GLN A 120 1.44 1.01 8.08
C GLN A 120 0.27 1.97 7.77
N GLN A 121 -0.57 1.65 6.79
CA GLN A 121 -1.78 2.42 6.50
C GLN A 121 -2.79 2.30 7.63
N PHE A 122 -2.94 1.11 8.19
CA PHE A 122 -3.83 0.84 9.31
C PHE A 122 -3.39 1.62 10.56
N LEU A 123 -2.12 1.52 10.95
CA LEU A 123 -1.56 2.26 12.08
C LEU A 123 -1.68 3.77 11.90
N LEU A 124 -1.46 4.28 10.68
CA LEU A 124 -1.66 5.69 10.39
C LEU A 124 -3.11 6.12 10.56
N ASN A 125 -4.06 5.29 10.13
CA ASN A 125 -5.49 5.57 10.25
C ASN A 125 -5.93 5.59 11.73
N GLU A 126 -5.49 4.63 12.53
CA GLU A 126 -5.76 4.59 13.98
C GLU A 126 -5.15 5.81 14.68
N PHE A 127 -3.87 6.10 14.46
CA PHE A 127 -3.22 7.28 15.00
C PHE A 127 -3.98 8.57 14.64
N TYR A 128 -4.44 8.68 13.41
CA TYR A 128 -5.18 9.85 12.93
C TYR A 128 -6.51 10.01 13.69
N LYS A 129 -7.28 8.94 13.85
CA LYS A 129 -8.56 8.94 14.57
C LYS A 129 -8.39 9.29 16.05
N ASP A 130 -7.40 8.70 16.71
CA ASP A 130 -7.14 8.90 18.13
C ASP A 130 -6.71 10.33 18.46
N ASN A 131 -6.12 11.04 17.50
CA ASN A 131 -5.61 12.38 17.71
C ASN A 131 -6.53 13.50 17.18
N LEU A 132 -7.66 13.19 16.56
CA LEU A 132 -8.65 14.20 16.21
C LEU A 132 -9.39 14.67 17.51
N PRO A 133 -9.66 15.96 17.69
CA PRO A 133 -9.53 17.10 16.74
C PRO A 133 -8.22 17.90 16.85
N ASN A 134 -7.15 17.34 17.36
CA ASN A 134 -5.86 18.04 17.50
C ASN A 134 -5.23 18.36 16.14
N SER A 135 -4.28 19.30 16.13
CA SER A 135 -3.48 19.57 14.94
C SER A 135 -2.51 18.42 14.69
N ILE A 136 -2.61 17.81 13.50
CA ILE A 136 -1.81 16.65 13.11
C ILE A 136 -1.02 16.97 11.84
N SER A 137 0.26 16.62 11.82
CA SER A 137 1.11 16.66 10.62
C SER A 137 1.40 15.23 10.15
N VAL A 138 1.01 14.89 8.92
CA VAL A 138 1.24 13.56 8.33
C VAL A 138 2.20 13.70 7.16
N ILE A 139 3.41 13.17 7.35
CA ILE A 139 4.43 13.06 6.31
C ILE A 139 4.53 11.60 5.90
N ALA A 140 4.09 11.28 4.69
CA ALA A 140 4.10 9.92 4.18
C ALA A 140 4.35 9.92 2.66
N PRO A 141 4.94 8.86 2.09
CA PRO A 141 5.13 8.70 0.66
C PRO A 141 3.83 8.82 -0.15
N THR A 142 3.95 8.96 -1.46
CA THR A 142 2.81 8.86 -2.38
C THR A 142 2.16 7.48 -2.25
N SER A 143 0.85 7.41 -2.45
CA SER A 143 0.06 6.16 -2.35
C SER A 143 -0.15 5.59 -0.94
N TYR A 144 0.31 6.27 0.10
CA TYR A 144 0.08 5.87 1.52
C TYR A 144 -1.34 6.12 2.05
N GLY A 145 -2.27 6.52 1.21
CA GLY A 145 -3.65 6.72 1.63
C GLY A 145 -3.96 8.10 2.22
N LYS A 146 -3.06 9.10 2.16
CA LYS A 146 -3.30 10.46 2.71
C LYS A 146 -4.64 11.08 2.27
N THR A 147 -5.03 10.87 1.01
CA THR A 147 -6.30 11.39 0.51
C THR A 147 -7.50 10.63 1.10
N GLU A 148 -7.36 9.36 1.43
CA GLU A 148 -8.42 8.59 2.10
C GLU A 148 -8.64 9.09 3.53
N LEU A 149 -7.59 9.46 4.27
CA LEU A 149 -7.73 10.09 5.60
C LEU A 149 -8.57 11.38 5.50
N ILE A 150 -8.35 12.22 4.48
CA ILE A 150 -9.15 13.42 4.25
C ILE A 150 -10.62 13.05 4.00
N LEU A 151 -10.88 12.02 3.19
CA LEU A 151 -12.24 11.58 2.89
C LEU A 151 -12.95 11.01 4.12
N GLU A 152 -12.25 10.25 4.96
CA GLU A 152 -12.80 9.74 6.23
C GLU A 152 -13.14 10.91 7.18
N THR A 153 -12.25 11.90 7.33
CA THR A 153 -12.54 13.11 8.12
C THR A 153 -13.80 13.83 7.61
N VAL A 154 -13.94 13.97 6.30
CA VAL A 154 -15.11 14.59 5.68
C VAL A 154 -16.39 13.80 5.97
N LYS A 155 -16.31 12.48 6.03
CA LYS A 155 -17.44 11.60 6.38
C LYS A 155 -17.83 11.71 7.86
N GLU A 156 -16.84 11.75 8.75
CA GLU A 156 -17.08 11.81 10.21
C GLU A 156 -17.63 13.17 10.63
N TRP A 157 -17.11 14.26 10.05
CA TRP A 157 -17.50 15.62 10.44
C TRP A 157 -18.71 16.13 9.65
N LYS A 158 -19.81 15.42 9.73
CA LYS A 158 -21.04 15.73 8.97
C LYS A 158 -21.59 17.13 9.25
N ASP A 159 -21.46 17.60 10.49
CA ASP A 159 -22.08 18.84 10.97
C ASP A 159 -21.09 20.01 11.07
N ARG A 160 -19.93 19.91 10.43
CA ARG A 160 -18.90 20.95 10.44
C ARG A 160 -18.58 21.43 9.03
N ASN A 161 -18.22 22.69 8.92
CA ASN A 161 -17.60 23.23 7.71
C ASN A 161 -16.17 22.74 7.62
N ILE A 162 -15.75 22.32 6.43
CA ILE A 162 -14.42 21.77 6.17
C ILE A 162 -13.77 22.59 5.05
N CYS A 163 -12.52 22.98 5.24
CA CYS A 163 -11.72 23.60 4.19
C CYS A 163 -10.54 22.69 3.84
N ILE A 164 -10.42 22.35 2.55
CA ILE A 164 -9.32 21.54 2.01
C ILE A 164 -8.50 22.44 1.10
N ILE A 165 -7.24 22.68 1.49
CA ILE A 165 -6.31 23.49 0.70
C ILE A 165 -5.41 22.54 -0.10
N THR A 166 -5.33 22.76 -1.41
CA THR A 166 -4.50 21.95 -2.29
C THR A 166 -3.45 22.81 -3.00
N PRO A 167 -2.23 22.30 -3.24
CA PRO A 167 -1.16 23.10 -3.84
C PRO A 167 -1.33 23.35 -5.34
N THR A 168 -2.28 22.68 -6.00
CA THR A 168 -2.45 22.81 -7.47
C THR A 168 -3.92 22.64 -7.88
N LYS A 169 -4.30 23.30 -8.98
CA LYS A 169 -5.64 23.16 -9.60
C LYS A 169 -5.94 21.72 -10.03
N SER A 170 -4.95 20.98 -10.48
CA SER A 170 -5.12 19.56 -10.85
C SER A 170 -5.51 18.71 -9.63
N LEU A 171 -4.85 18.92 -8.49
CA LEU A 171 -5.16 18.21 -7.26
C LEU A 171 -6.53 18.64 -6.70
N LEU A 172 -6.91 19.92 -6.82
CA LEU A 172 -8.24 20.41 -6.49
C LEU A 172 -9.32 19.63 -7.26
N ALA A 173 -9.19 19.55 -8.58
CA ALA A 173 -10.16 18.84 -9.44
C ALA A 173 -10.26 17.35 -9.05
N LYS A 174 -9.13 16.69 -8.79
CA LYS A 174 -9.08 15.29 -8.37
C LYS A 174 -9.71 15.08 -6.99
N THR A 175 -9.44 15.94 -6.02
CA THR A 175 -10.01 15.87 -4.68
C THR A 175 -11.52 16.07 -4.72
N ARG A 176 -11.98 17.10 -5.44
CA ARG A 176 -13.41 17.33 -5.67
C ARG A 176 -14.12 16.12 -6.27
N PHE A 177 -13.54 15.53 -7.33
CA PHE A 177 -14.11 14.34 -7.97
C PHE A 177 -14.22 13.16 -7.00
N ARG A 178 -13.22 12.93 -6.16
CA ARG A 178 -13.23 11.87 -5.14
C ARG A 178 -14.32 12.09 -4.10
N ILE A 179 -14.49 13.33 -3.59
CA ILE A 179 -15.54 13.67 -2.63
C ILE A 179 -16.92 13.43 -3.25
N LEU A 180 -17.12 13.83 -4.50
CA LEU A 180 -18.36 13.56 -5.24
C LEU A 180 -18.64 12.06 -5.39
N LYS A 181 -17.63 11.29 -5.79
CA LYS A 181 -17.73 9.83 -5.97
C LYS A 181 -18.01 9.09 -4.67
N ALA A 182 -17.50 9.58 -3.56
CA ALA A 182 -17.70 8.98 -2.25
C ALA A 182 -19.12 9.15 -1.69
N LYS A 183 -20.04 9.82 -2.43
CA LYS A 183 -21.44 10.06 -2.04
C LYS A 183 -21.62 10.69 -0.64
N ILE A 184 -20.65 11.44 -0.18
CA ILE A 184 -20.65 12.10 1.13
C ILE A 184 -21.64 13.27 1.19
N LEU A 185 -22.23 13.62 0.07
CA LEU A 185 -22.86 14.91 -0.19
C LEU A 185 -24.36 15.01 0.07
N SER A 186 -24.98 14.06 0.75
CA SER A 186 -26.42 14.20 1.07
C SER A 186 -26.72 15.40 2.00
N SER A 187 -25.70 15.92 2.71
CA SER A 187 -25.87 17.00 3.70
C SER A 187 -24.95 18.22 3.51
N LYS A 188 -23.98 18.19 2.58
CA LYS A 188 -22.99 19.26 2.42
C LYS A 188 -22.87 19.74 0.96
N ASN A 189 -22.61 21.03 0.78
CA ASN A 189 -22.28 21.61 -0.52
C ASN A 189 -20.78 21.66 -0.74
N ILE A 190 -20.30 21.26 -1.92
CA ILE A 190 -18.91 21.49 -2.32
C ILE A 190 -18.79 22.89 -2.90
N ILE A 191 -17.88 23.68 -2.33
CA ILE A 191 -17.61 25.05 -2.73
C ILE A 191 -16.21 25.10 -3.33
N VAL A 192 -16.08 25.67 -4.51
CA VAL A 192 -14.80 25.96 -5.18
C VAL A 192 -14.61 27.45 -5.47
N HIS A 193 -15.67 28.25 -5.29
CA HIS A 193 -15.68 29.68 -5.42
C HIS A 193 -16.52 30.29 -4.30
N PRO A 194 -16.17 31.48 -3.75
CA PRO A 194 -16.89 32.13 -2.66
C PRO A 194 -18.39 32.32 -2.94
N ASP A 195 -18.78 32.63 -4.18
CA ASP A 195 -20.16 32.85 -4.57
C ASP A 195 -21.07 31.62 -4.47
N MET A 196 -20.45 30.44 -4.30
CA MET A 196 -21.16 29.16 -4.08
C MET A 196 -21.55 28.95 -2.63
N TYR A 197 -21.10 29.84 -1.73
CA TYR A 197 -21.36 29.69 -0.29
C TYR A 197 -22.83 29.98 0.03
N ASN A 198 -23.43 29.05 0.77
CA ASN A 198 -24.79 29.21 1.30
C ASN A 198 -24.76 28.96 2.82
N SER A 199 -25.07 29.99 3.59
CA SER A 199 -25.04 29.94 5.06
C SER A 199 -26.01 28.94 5.70
N GLY A 200 -27.05 28.51 4.94
CA GLY A 200 -28.02 27.53 5.42
C GLY A 200 -27.60 26.07 5.35
N LYS A 201 -26.41 25.78 4.81
CA LYS A 201 -25.89 24.39 4.68
C LYS A 201 -24.40 24.32 4.99
N ASN A 202 -24.03 23.26 5.70
CA ASN A 202 -22.60 22.95 5.89
C ASN A 202 -21.91 22.77 4.54
N CYS A 203 -20.67 23.20 4.46
CA CYS A 203 -19.92 23.19 3.21
C CYS A 203 -18.56 22.49 3.34
N ILE A 204 -18.08 22.02 2.18
CA ILE A 204 -16.72 21.56 1.97
C ILE A 204 -16.09 22.51 0.94
N ALA A 205 -15.26 23.44 1.41
CA ALA A 205 -14.48 24.29 0.53
C ALA A 205 -13.23 23.56 0.06
N VAL A 206 -13.02 23.50 -1.27
CA VAL A 206 -11.79 22.96 -1.87
C VAL A 206 -11.15 24.09 -2.65
N ILE A 207 -10.00 24.56 -2.16
CA ILE A 207 -9.30 25.74 -2.68
C ILE A 207 -7.84 25.44 -3.03
N VAL A 208 -7.20 26.34 -3.79
CA VAL A 208 -5.77 26.31 -4.14
C VAL A 208 -5.07 27.39 -3.37
#